data_05b99e26f69ee6e57831331364a3a67d
#
_entry.id   05b99e26f69ee6e57831331364a3a67d
#
_cell.length_a   1.000
_cell.length_b   1.000
_cell.length_c   1.000
_cell.angle_alpha   90.00
_cell.angle_beta   90.00
_cell.angle_gamma   90.00
#
_symmetry.space_group_name_H-M   'P 1'
#
loop_
_entity.id
_entity.type
_entity.pdbx_description
1 polymer ?
#
loop_
_entity_poly.entity_id
_entity_poly.type
_entity_poly.pdbx_seq_one_letter_code
_entity_poly.pdbx_strand_id
1 'polypeptide(L)'
;MRLRMLILVALACALVAASDGQAQVQDTPFQVRYFANLQNGESLINITNTGANGAPLLGPGFGSDKNAGNICVNVYAFSPDEQLVSCCSCLVTPNAVVNLGVNRDLTSKTLTGVIPNSVVVKLLATRKSTGDTTSCSNSAADPTLVPVYGLVAWGTTLHAAVGGGFAITETQFAPATLSEGEKASIQGRCAAILGNGSGYGICASCRLGALGAEASRR
;
A
#
# COMPACT_ATOMS: atom_id res chain seq x y z
N MET A 1 -60.44 3.02 -3.21
CA MET A 1 -59.46 1.97 -3.54
C MET A 1 -58.29 2.42 -4.40
N ARG A 2 -58.49 3.21 -5.44
CA ARG A 2 -57.42 3.65 -6.37
C ARG A 2 -56.35 4.54 -5.77
N LEU A 3 -56.71 5.44 -4.82
CA LEU A 3 -55.76 6.35 -4.17
C LEU A 3 -54.78 5.63 -3.21
N ARG A 4 -55.23 4.60 -2.49
CA ARG A 4 -54.40 3.80 -1.60
C ARG A 4 -53.37 2.93 -2.35
N MET A 5 -53.75 2.47 -3.56
CA MET A 5 -52.87 1.69 -4.41
C MET A 5 -51.75 2.54 -5.02
N LEU A 6 -52.02 3.80 -5.36
CA LEU A 6 -51.03 4.75 -5.88
C LEU A 6 -49.98 5.13 -4.80
N ILE A 7 -50.40 5.28 -3.53
CA ILE A 7 -49.47 5.59 -2.41
C ILE A 7 -48.56 4.40 -2.13
N LEU A 8 -49.05 3.16 -2.20
CA LEU A 8 -48.22 1.96 -1.97
C LEU A 8 -47.20 1.74 -3.09
N VAL A 9 -47.51 2.04 -4.34
CA VAL A 9 -46.60 1.95 -5.49
C VAL A 9 -45.51 3.04 -5.36
N ALA A 10 -45.87 4.27 -4.98
CA ALA A 10 -44.89 5.35 -4.77
C ALA A 10 -43.94 5.07 -3.60
N LEU A 11 -44.41 4.43 -2.53
CA LEU A 11 -43.59 4.04 -1.39
C LEU A 11 -42.63 2.89 -1.75
N ALA A 12 -43.07 1.93 -2.58
CA ALA A 12 -42.22 0.85 -3.05
C ALA A 12 -41.09 1.33 -4.00
N CYS A 13 -41.38 2.32 -4.87
CA CYS A 13 -40.36 2.94 -5.72
C CYS A 13 -39.36 3.78 -4.95
N ALA A 14 -39.75 4.41 -3.85
CA ALA A 14 -38.82 5.17 -2.99
C ALA A 14 -37.86 4.27 -2.21
N LEU A 15 -38.22 3.03 -1.90
CA LEU A 15 -37.38 2.06 -1.20
C LEU A 15 -36.32 1.41 -2.10
N VAL A 16 -36.52 1.38 -3.42
CA VAL A 16 -35.56 0.81 -4.38
C VAL A 16 -34.46 1.82 -4.76
N ALA A 17 -34.68 3.12 -4.57
CA ALA A 17 -33.70 4.16 -4.88
C ALA A 17 -32.63 4.39 -3.78
N ALA A 18 -32.68 3.64 -2.67
CA ALA A 18 -31.82 3.85 -1.51
C ALA A 18 -30.66 2.86 -1.37
N SER A 19 -30.33 2.10 -2.41
CA SER A 19 -29.28 1.11 -2.31
C SER A 19 -28.40 1.08 -3.54
N ASP A 20 -27.47 2.01 -3.65
CA ASP A 20 -26.21 1.81 -4.36
C ASP A 20 -25.19 2.91 -3.96
N GLY A 21 -25.06 3.17 -2.67
CA GLY A 21 -23.86 3.78 -2.14
C GLY A 21 -22.73 2.75 -2.19
N GLN A 22 -22.33 2.31 -3.37
CA GLN A 22 -21.06 1.64 -3.53
C GLN A 22 -20.02 2.65 -3.06
N ALA A 23 -19.36 2.36 -1.95
CA ALA A 23 -18.20 3.11 -1.52
C ALA A 23 -17.20 3.04 -2.68
N GLN A 24 -17.21 4.06 -3.52
CA GLN A 24 -16.24 4.19 -4.60
C GLN A 24 -14.89 4.19 -3.92
N VAL A 25 -14.09 3.15 -4.18
CA VAL A 25 -12.71 3.08 -3.69
C VAL A 25 -12.00 4.32 -4.23
N GLN A 26 -11.78 5.28 -3.35
CA GLN A 26 -11.15 6.54 -3.73
C GLN A 26 -9.67 6.23 -3.98
N ASP A 27 -9.24 6.31 -5.21
CA ASP A 27 -7.83 6.26 -5.56
C ASP A 27 -7.15 7.47 -4.92
N THR A 28 -6.26 7.22 -3.96
CA THR A 28 -5.49 8.25 -3.28
C THR A 28 -4.02 7.86 -3.29
N PRO A 29 -3.11 8.83 -3.49
CA PRO A 29 -1.68 8.55 -3.45
C PRO A 29 -1.18 8.12 -2.07
N PHE A 30 -1.95 8.38 -1.01
CA PHE A 30 -1.56 8.07 0.37
C PHE A 30 -2.61 7.18 1.04
N GLN A 31 -2.15 6.04 1.54
CA GLN A 31 -2.98 5.02 2.16
C GLN A 31 -2.34 4.50 3.45
N VAL A 32 -3.16 4.12 4.43
CA VAL A 32 -2.70 3.70 5.75
C VAL A 32 -3.39 2.40 6.15
N ARG A 33 -2.66 1.51 6.82
CA ARG A 33 -3.22 0.31 7.42
C ARG A 33 -2.50 -0.07 8.71
N TYR A 34 -3.27 -0.54 9.68
CA TYR A 34 -2.76 -1.16 10.91
C TYR A 34 -2.61 -2.67 10.73
N PHE A 35 -1.50 -3.21 11.17
CA PHE A 35 -1.23 -4.65 11.24
C PHE A 35 -1.04 -5.06 12.69
N ALA A 36 -1.89 -5.95 13.16
CA ALA A 36 -1.85 -6.54 14.49
C ALA A 36 -1.37 -7.99 14.44
N ASN A 37 -1.13 -8.55 15.62
CA ASN A 37 -0.87 -9.98 15.82
C ASN A 37 0.34 -10.52 15.04
N LEU A 38 1.38 -9.69 14.86
CA LEU A 38 2.57 -10.07 14.09
C LEU A 38 3.32 -11.27 14.69
N GLN A 39 3.13 -11.54 15.98
CA GLN A 39 3.64 -12.73 16.64
C GLN A 39 2.96 -14.04 16.19
N ASN A 40 1.80 -13.96 15.55
CA ASN A 40 1.06 -15.14 15.07
C ASN A 40 1.59 -15.68 13.73
N GLY A 41 2.41 -14.92 13.03
CA GLY A 41 2.98 -15.30 11.74
C GLY A 41 3.07 -14.14 10.75
N GLU A 42 3.31 -14.46 9.49
CA GLU A 42 3.53 -13.47 8.44
C GLU A 42 2.23 -12.80 7.99
N SER A 43 2.19 -11.48 8.06
CA SER A 43 1.19 -10.65 7.39
C SER A 43 1.75 -10.13 6.07
N LEU A 44 0.91 -10.07 5.04
CA LEU A 44 1.33 -9.67 3.69
C LEU A 44 0.72 -8.33 3.30
N ILE A 45 1.47 -7.57 2.54
CA ILE A 45 1.02 -6.38 1.83
C ILE A 45 1.07 -6.67 0.34
N ASN A 46 -0.06 -6.59 -0.35
CA ASN A 46 -0.17 -6.72 -1.80
C ASN A 46 -0.43 -5.33 -2.38
N ILE A 47 0.39 -4.90 -3.33
CA ILE A 47 0.35 -3.57 -3.91
C ILE A 47 0.21 -3.70 -5.43
N THR A 48 -0.71 -2.95 -6.02
CA THR A 48 -0.87 -2.86 -7.47
C THR A 48 -0.88 -1.39 -7.93
N ASN A 49 -0.57 -1.21 -9.21
CA ASN A 49 -0.69 0.06 -9.92
C ASN A 49 -1.79 -0.09 -10.97
N THR A 50 -2.85 0.70 -10.83
CA THR A 50 -4.03 0.66 -11.70
C THR A 50 -3.81 1.18 -13.11
N GLY A 51 -2.63 1.77 -13.38
CA GLY A 51 -2.34 2.41 -14.66
C GLY A 51 -2.93 3.83 -14.78
N ALA A 52 -3.34 4.47 -13.68
CA ALA A 52 -3.91 5.83 -13.69
C ALA A 52 -2.99 6.89 -14.34
N ASN A 53 -1.68 6.63 -14.37
CA ASN A 53 -0.67 7.50 -15.00
C ASN A 53 -0.25 7.02 -16.41
N GLY A 54 -1.03 6.17 -17.04
CA GLY A 54 -0.72 5.53 -18.30
C GLY A 54 -0.14 4.12 -18.15
N ALA A 55 0.09 3.45 -19.27
CA ALA A 55 0.71 2.13 -19.33
C ALA A 55 1.44 1.95 -20.67
N PRO A 56 2.50 1.12 -20.75
CA PRO A 56 3.15 0.80 -22.01
C PRO A 56 2.20 0.08 -22.99
N LEU A 57 2.21 0.46 -24.25
CA LEU A 57 1.37 -0.16 -25.28
C LEU A 57 1.72 -1.63 -25.51
N LEU A 58 3.00 -1.98 -25.44
CA LEU A 58 3.52 -3.33 -25.71
C LEU A 58 3.79 -4.13 -24.42
N GLY A 59 3.39 -3.58 -23.25
CA GLY A 59 3.68 -4.16 -21.95
C GLY A 59 5.03 -3.74 -21.35
N PRO A 60 5.29 -4.10 -20.09
CA PRO A 60 6.47 -3.68 -19.37
C PRO A 60 7.75 -4.22 -20.03
N GLY A 61 8.73 -3.34 -20.18
CA GLY A 61 10.04 -3.68 -20.76
C GLY A 61 10.13 -3.58 -22.27
N PHE A 62 9.03 -3.35 -23.00
CA PHE A 62 9.00 -3.27 -24.46
C PHE A 62 8.64 -1.85 -24.94
N GLY A 63 9.17 -1.47 -26.09
CA GLY A 63 8.90 -0.18 -26.72
C GLY A 63 9.65 1.01 -26.10
N SER A 64 9.45 2.18 -26.70
CA SER A 64 10.03 3.44 -26.23
C SER A 64 9.33 3.97 -24.97
N ASP A 65 8.09 3.55 -24.75
CA ASP A 65 7.22 3.92 -23.62
C ASP A 65 7.25 2.88 -22.47
N LYS A 66 8.23 1.99 -22.45
CA LYS A 66 8.33 0.82 -21.53
C LYS A 66 8.23 1.15 -20.03
N ASN A 67 8.43 2.41 -19.65
CA ASN A 67 8.32 2.86 -18.27
C ASN A 67 7.09 3.75 -18.03
N ALA A 68 6.21 3.89 -19.04
CA ALA A 68 5.03 4.73 -18.92
C ALA A 68 4.14 4.24 -17.77
N GLY A 69 3.68 5.18 -16.95
CA GLY A 69 2.79 4.91 -15.82
C GLY A 69 3.43 4.26 -14.61
N ASN A 70 4.73 3.95 -14.62
CA ASN A 70 5.42 3.42 -13.45
C ASN A 70 5.35 4.38 -12.25
N ILE A 71 5.12 3.83 -11.06
CA ILE A 71 5.12 4.58 -9.80
C ILE A 71 6.11 3.97 -8.81
N CYS A 72 6.59 4.80 -7.88
CA CYS A 72 7.27 4.35 -6.68
C CYS A 72 6.28 4.35 -5.51
N VAL A 73 6.03 3.19 -4.94
CA VAL A 73 5.25 3.09 -3.71
C VAL A 73 6.20 3.07 -2.53
N ASN A 74 6.24 4.17 -1.81
CA ASN A 74 7.08 4.37 -0.64
C ASN A 74 6.37 3.79 0.58
N VAL A 75 7.08 2.97 1.33
CA VAL A 75 6.58 2.22 2.48
C VAL A 75 7.24 2.75 3.74
N TYR A 76 6.43 3.07 4.75
CA TYR A 76 6.89 3.56 6.05
C TYR A 76 6.20 2.74 7.14
N ALA A 77 6.96 2.00 7.93
CA ALA A 77 6.44 1.20 9.04
C ALA A 77 6.74 1.87 10.38
N PHE A 78 5.70 2.09 11.16
CA PHE A 78 5.78 2.70 12.48
C PHE A 78 5.42 1.69 13.56
N SER A 79 6.23 1.61 14.61
CA SER A 79 5.90 0.87 15.83
C SER A 79 4.82 1.60 16.66
N PRO A 80 4.21 0.92 17.67
CA PRO A 80 3.17 1.53 18.50
C PRO A 80 3.62 2.78 19.29
N ASP A 81 4.92 2.96 19.50
CA ASP A 81 5.54 4.12 20.15
C ASP A 81 5.94 5.23 19.15
N GLU A 82 5.31 5.26 17.96
CA GLU A 82 5.44 6.28 16.93
C GLU A 82 6.84 6.38 16.28
N GLN A 83 7.68 5.37 16.46
CA GLN A 83 9.00 5.35 15.81
C GLN A 83 8.89 4.78 14.40
N LEU A 84 9.50 5.45 13.42
CA LEU A 84 9.72 4.88 12.11
C LEU A 84 10.77 3.78 12.23
N VAL A 85 10.33 2.52 12.18
CA VAL A 85 11.21 1.35 12.38
C VAL A 85 11.80 0.83 11.08
N SER A 86 11.12 1.09 9.95
CA SER A 86 11.68 0.80 8.63
C SER A 86 11.01 1.61 7.51
N CYS A 87 11.76 1.82 6.43
CA CYS A 87 11.26 2.40 5.20
C CYS A 87 11.93 1.79 3.96
N CYS A 88 11.23 1.79 2.83
CA CYS A 88 11.74 1.44 1.51
C CYS A 88 10.83 1.94 0.39
N SER A 89 11.16 1.62 -0.83
CA SER A 89 10.36 1.96 -1.99
C SER A 89 10.29 0.82 -2.99
N CYS A 90 9.10 0.57 -3.52
CA CYS A 90 8.80 -0.45 -4.51
C CYS A 90 8.52 0.19 -5.86
N LEU A 91 9.20 -0.28 -6.90
CA LEU A 91 8.78 0.03 -8.27
C LEU A 91 7.56 -0.83 -8.61
N VAL A 92 6.43 -0.19 -8.95
CA VAL A 92 5.20 -0.86 -9.34
C VAL A 92 4.81 -0.39 -10.74
N THR A 93 4.96 -1.29 -11.71
CA THR A 93 4.57 -1.05 -13.09
C THR A 93 3.05 -1.17 -13.24
N PRO A 94 2.41 -0.54 -14.24
CA PRO A 94 0.99 -0.69 -14.50
C PRO A 94 0.56 -2.16 -14.57
N ASN A 95 -0.54 -2.50 -13.91
CA ASN A 95 -1.11 -3.86 -13.82
C ASN A 95 -0.22 -4.90 -13.12
N ALA A 96 0.92 -4.52 -12.55
CA ALA A 96 1.72 -5.41 -11.72
C ALA A 96 1.12 -5.56 -10.32
N VAL A 97 1.40 -6.71 -9.71
CA VAL A 97 1.23 -6.92 -8.27
C VAL A 97 2.60 -7.18 -7.66
N VAL A 98 2.94 -6.44 -6.63
CA VAL A 98 4.13 -6.66 -5.82
C VAL A 98 3.74 -6.91 -4.37
N ASN A 99 4.55 -7.65 -3.62
CA ASN A 99 4.27 -7.92 -2.21
C ASN A 99 5.45 -7.66 -1.29
N LEU A 100 5.11 -7.44 -0.02
CA LEU A 100 6.01 -7.36 1.12
C LEU A 100 5.44 -8.20 2.26
N GLY A 101 6.30 -8.94 2.95
CA GLY A 101 5.98 -9.54 4.24
C GLY A 101 6.22 -8.52 5.35
N VAL A 102 5.25 -8.34 6.23
CA VAL A 102 5.38 -7.37 7.32
C VAL A 102 6.50 -7.80 8.29
N ASN A 103 6.50 -9.06 8.71
CA ASN A 103 7.55 -9.57 9.61
C ASN A 103 8.90 -9.69 8.89
N ARG A 104 8.90 -10.34 7.72
CA ARG A 104 10.13 -10.66 7.00
C ARG A 104 10.81 -9.43 6.43
N ASP A 105 10.03 -8.51 5.85
CA ASP A 105 10.59 -7.42 5.05
C ASP A 105 10.58 -6.07 5.80
N LEU A 106 9.62 -5.83 6.69
CA LEU A 106 9.49 -4.54 7.37
C LEU A 106 10.05 -4.56 8.81
N THR A 107 9.85 -5.65 9.56
CA THR A 107 10.18 -5.65 10.98
C THR A 107 11.34 -6.56 11.38
N SER A 108 11.87 -7.38 10.45
CA SER A 108 13.00 -8.28 10.76
C SER A 108 14.31 -7.56 11.06
N LYS A 109 14.50 -6.34 10.56
CA LYS A 109 15.71 -5.52 10.74
C LYS A 109 15.33 -4.09 11.09
N THR A 110 14.53 -3.91 12.14
CA THR A 110 14.12 -2.58 12.59
C THR A 110 15.32 -1.74 13.01
N LEU A 111 15.23 -0.42 12.87
CA LEU A 111 16.29 0.49 13.30
C LEU A 111 16.61 0.35 14.79
N THR A 112 15.62 0.08 15.62
CA THR A 112 15.75 -0.07 17.06
C THR A 112 16.24 -1.45 17.51
N GLY A 113 16.24 -2.45 16.61
CA GLY A 113 16.48 -3.85 16.95
C GLY A 113 15.32 -4.54 17.68
N VAL A 114 14.25 -3.81 17.99
CA VAL A 114 13.05 -4.36 18.65
C VAL A 114 12.04 -4.77 17.57
N ILE A 115 11.54 -6.00 17.64
CA ILE A 115 10.50 -6.51 16.75
C ILE A 115 9.14 -6.20 17.39
N PRO A 116 8.32 -5.31 16.79
CA PRO A 116 7.01 -4.95 17.34
C PRO A 116 5.97 -6.03 17.06
N ASN A 117 4.98 -6.17 17.95
CA ASN A 117 3.83 -7.06 17.76
C ASN A 117 2.76 -6.49 16.81
N SER A 118 2.86 -5.21 16.51
CA SER A 118 1.97 -4.52 15.59
C SER A 118 2.69 -3.32 14.98
N VAL A 119 2.23 -2.90 13.80
CA VAL A 119 2.75 -1.71 13.12
C VAL A 119 1.63 -0.96 12.41
N VAL A 120 1.81 0.34 12.25
CA VAL A 120 1.08 1.13 11.27
C VAL A 120 1.94 1.27 10.03
N VAL A 121 1.43 0.86 8.88
CA VAL A 121 2.11 1.01 7.60
C VAL A 121 1.43 2.11 6.82
N LYS A 122 2.23 3.09 6.37
CA LYS A 122 1.83 4.17 5.49
C LYS A 122 2.45 3.93 4.12
N LEU A 123 1.64 4.03 3.07
CA LEU A 123 2.04 3.90 1.67
C LEU A 123 1.85 5.24 0.97
N LEU A 124 2.86 5.69 0.24
CA LEU A 124 2.81 6.91 -0.55
C LEU A 124 3.28 6.62 -1.98
N ALA A 125 2.37 6.71 -2.94
CA ALA A 125 2.70 6.61 -4.35
C ALA A 125 3.28 7.92 -4.86
N THR A 126 4.44 7.85 -5.53
CA THR A 126 5.13 9.02 -6.07
C THR A 126 5.70 8.76 -7.45
N ARG A 127 6.02 9.85 -8.16
CA ARG A 127 6.71 9.82 -9.46
C ARG A 127 7.61 11.06 -9.60
N LYS A 128 8.61 10.98 -10.45
CA LYS A 128 9.38 12.17 -10.86
C LYS A 128 8.46 13.13 -11.61
N SER A 129 8.61 14.43 -11.39
CA SER A 129 7.80 15.47 -12.04
C SER A 129 8.00 15.52 -13.55
N THR A 130 9.16 15.10 -14.05
CA THR A 130 9.59 15.23 -15.44
C THR A 130 9.97 13.90 -16.05
N GLY A 131 9.02 13.04 -16.41
CA GLY A 131 9.31 11.84 -17.17
C GLY A 131 9.02 10.53 -16.43
N ASP A 132 9.48 9.43 -17.02
CA ASP A 132 9.21 8.08 -16.56
C ASP A 132 10.03 7.73 -15.31
N THR A 133 9.40 7.00 -14.40
CA THR A 133 10.07 6.41 -13.25
C THR A 133 10.69 5.07 -13.64
N THR A 134 12.02 5.00 -13.65
CA THR A 134 12.77 3.78 -14.02
C THR A 134 13.29 3.00 -12.82
N SER A 135 13.42 3.65 -11.66
CA SER A 135 13.83 3.03 -10.40
C SER A 135 13.27 3.78 -9.22
N CYS A 136 13.16 3.10 -8.09
CA CYS A 136 12.67 3.66 -6.84
C CYS A 136 13.73 3.67 -5.73
N SER A 137 15.01 3.57 -6.09
CA SER A 137 16.10 3.61 -5.12
C SER A 137 16.05 4.91 -4.30
N ASN A 138 16.03 4.78 -2.98
CA ASN A 138 15.91 5.89 -2.02
C ASN A 138 14.68 6.80 -2.21
N SER A 139 13.71 6.40 -3.02
CA SER A 139 12.50 7.19 -3.29
C SER A 139 11.73 7.56 -2.01
N ALA A 140 11.71 6.67 -1.01
CA ALA A 140 11.03 6.93 0.26
C ALA A 140 11.62 8.11 1.06
N ALA A 141 12.84 8.53 0.76
CA ALA A 141 13.52 9.67 1.39
C ALA A 141 13.62 10.91 0.49
N ASP A 142 13.17 10.83 -0.76
CA ASP A 142 13.32 11.90 -1.74
C ASP A 142 12.16 12.91 -1.66
N PRO A 143 12.40 14.15 -1.19
CA PRO A 143 11.36 15.18 -1.05
C PRO A 143 10.90 15.76 -2.39
N THR A 144 11.65 15.54 -3.48
CA THR A 144 11.36 16.13 -4.80
C THR A 144 10.30 15.37 -5.58
N LEU A 145 9.97 14.15 -5.15
CA LEU A 145 8.96 13.34 -5.80
C LEU A 145 7.55 13.87 -5.52
N VAL A 146 6.72 13.85 -6.55
CA VAL A 146 5.31 14.25 -6.46
C VAL A 146 4.41 13.05 -6.20
N PRO A 147 3.44 13.18 -5.28
CA PRO A 147 2.39 12.19 -5.11
C PRO A 147 1.57 12.00 -6.39
N VAL A 148 1.24 10.76 -6.72
CA VAL A 148 0.46 10.40 -7.91
C VAL A 148 -0.56 9.33 -7.60
N TYR A 149 -1.66 9.32 -8.34
CA TYR A 149 -2.70 8.30 -8.27
C TYR A 149 -2.21 6.94 -8.83
N GLY A 150 -3.04 5.92 -8.71
CA GLY A 150 -2.79 4.59 -9.25
C GLY A 150 -2.40 3.54 -8.20
N LEU A 151 -2.26 3.94 -6.94
CA LEU A 151 -1.98 3.03 -5.83
C LEU A 151 -3.26 2.36 -5.34
N VAL A 152 -3.28 1.03 -5.33
CA VAL A 152 -4.24 0.24 -4.56
C VAL A 152 -3.49 -0.85 -3.81
N ALA A 153 -3.79 -1.01 -2.52
CA ALA A 153 -3.10 -1.98 -1.69
C ALA A 153 -4.05 -2.73 -0.75
N TRP A 154 -3.73 -3.98 -0.50
CA TRP A 154 -4.40 -4.84 0.47
C TRP A 154 -3.39 -5.39 1.47
N GLY A 155 -3.88 -5.74 2.65
CA GLY A 155 -3.07 -6.38 3.66
C GLY A 155 -3.79 -7.54 4.33
N THR A 156 -3.03 -8.57 4.69
CA THR A 156 -3.54 -9.70 5.47
C THR A 156 -3.22 -9.52 6.94
N THR A 157 -4.07 -10.06 7.81
CA THR A 157 -3.83 -10.17 9.26
C THR A 157 -4.21 -11.56 9.71
N LEU A 158 -3.37 -12.17 10.54
CA LEU A 158 -3.63 -13.48 11.14
C LEU A 158 -4.33 -13.30 12.49
N HIS A 159 -5.36 -14.09 12.70
CA HIS A 159 -6.10 -14.16 13.97
C HIS A 159 -6.04 -15.57 14.52
N ALA A 160 -5.74 -15.72 15.79
CA ALA A 160 -5.83 -17.03 16.46
C ALA A 160 -7.27 -17.54 16.36
N ALA A 161 -7.44 -18.77 15.89
CA ALA A 161 -8.75 -19.40 15.76
C ALA A 161 -9.08 -20.22 17.01
N VAL A 162 -10.37 -20.27 17.36
CA VAL A 162 -10.87 -21.15 18.45
C VAL A 162 -10.67 -22.60 18.01
N GLY A 163 -9.99 -23.39 18.82
CA GLY A 163 -9.67 -24.78 18.50
C GLY A 163 -8.30 -24.99 17.86
N GLY A 164 -7.51 -23.95 17.70
CA GLY A 164 -6.15 -23.99 17.15
C GLY A 164 -6.08 -23.56 15.69
N GLY A 165 -4.85 -23.22 15.22
CA GLY A 165 -4.60 -22.67 13.90
C GLY A 165 -4.88 -21.17 13.81
N PHE A 166 -4.97 -20.66 12.58
CA PHE A 166 -5.16 -19.22 12.31
C PHE A 166 -6.23 -19.00 11.24
N ALA A 167 -7.05 -17.98 11.46
CA ALA A 167 -7.88 -17.38 10.42
C ALA A 167 -7.14 -16.20 9.80
N ILE A 168 -7.34 -15.96 8.51
CA ILE A 168 -6.73 -14.86 7.77
C ILE A 168 -7.84 -13.91 7.31
N THR A 169 -7.67 -12.62 7.56
CA THR A 169 -8.49 -11.58 6.94
C THR A 169 -7.63 -10.76 6.00
N GLU A 170 -8.16 -10.42 4.84
CA GLU A 170 -7.55 -9.46 3.92
C GLU A 170 -8.46 -8.24 3.78
N THR A 171 -7.89 -7.06 4.00
CA THR A 171 -8.62 -5.80 3.88
C THR A 171 -7.78 -4.80 3.10
N GLN A 172 -8.46 -3.89 2.41
CA GLN A 172 -7.80 -2.82 1.68
C GLN A 172 -7.17 -1.81 2.64
N PHE A 173 -6.09 -1.17 2.22
CA PHE A 173 -5.57 0.01 2.88
C PHE A 173 -6.57 1.15 2.80
N ALA A 174 -6.76 1.88 3.90
CA ALA A 174 -7.64 3.03 3.96
C ALA A 174 -7.01 4.25 3.27
N PRO A 175 -7.74 4.93 2.39
CA PRO A 175 -7.34 6.24 1.89
C PRO A 175 -7.15 7.22 3.05
N ALA A 176 -6.11 8.05 2.98
CA ALA A 176 -5.83 9.03 4.01
C ALA A 176 -5.34 10.36 3.42
N THR A 177 -5.48 11.43 4.19
CA THR A 177 -4.95 12.75 3.83
C THR A 177 -3.52 12.86 4.32
N LEU A 178 -2.61 13.29 3.45
CA LEU A 178 -1.22 13.55 3.76
C LEU A 178 -0.99 15.06 3.83
N SER A 179 -0.65 15.58 5.01
CA SER A 179 -0.22 16.98 5.14
C SER A 179 1.25 17.14 4.69
N GLU A 180 1.63 18.34 4.27
CA GLU A 180 3.03 18.62 3.90
C GLU A 180 3.98 18.43 5.09
N GLY A 181 3.53 18.71 6.32
CA GLY A 181 4.32 18.45 7.53
C GLY A 181 4.57 16.96 7.77
N GLU A 182 3.55 16.12 7.60
CA GLU A 182 3.71 14.66 7.71
C GLU A 182 4.58 14.11 6.58
N LYS A 183 4.38 14.56 5.35
CA LYS A 183 5.22 14.18 4.22
C LYS A 183 6.69 14.48 4.49
N ALA A 184 7.01 15.70 4.92
CA ALA A 184 8.38 16.09 5.26
C ALA A 184 8.95 15.23 6.41
N SER A 185 8.13 14.94 7.43
CA SER A 185 8.53 14.12 8.58
C SER A 185 8.89 12.69 8.17
N ILE A 186 8.03 11.99 7.44
CA ILE A 186 8.28 10.59 7.04
C ILE A 186 9.46 10.47 6.08
N GLN A 187 9.60 11.40 5.15
CA GLN A 187 10.73 11.45 4.21
C GLN A 187 12.04 11.77 4.93
N GLY A 188 12.04 12.75 5.83
CA GLY A 188 13.22 13.13 6.61
C GLY A 188 13.69 12.02 7.57
N ARG A 189 12.76 11.34 8.25
CA ARG A 189 13.09 10.18 9.09
C ARG A 189 13.64 9.02 8.26
N CYS A 190 13.08 8.76 7.08
CA CYS A 190 13.62 7.74 6.18
C CYS A 190 15.01 8.12 5.66
N ALA A 191 15.25 9.39 5.33
CA ALA A 191 16.58 9.88 4.94
C ALA A 191 17.61 9.64 6.05
N ALA A 192 17.26 9.87 7.32
CA ALA A 192 18.12 9.59 8.45
C ALA A 192 18.43 8.08 8.61
N ILE A 193 17.44 7.21 8.37
CA ILE A 193 17.64 5.75 8.35
C ILE A 193 18.61 5.34 7.24
N LEU A 194 18.41 5.82 6.02
CA LEU A 194 19.27 5.51 4.89
C LEU A 194 20.68 6.07 5.06
N GLY A 195 20.81 7.26 5.63
CA GLY A 195 22.06 7.98 5.81
C GLY A 195 22.95 7.42 6.92
N ASN A 196 22.40 6.66 7.89
CA ASN A 196 23.21 6.12 9.00
C ASN A 196 24.13 4.97 8.58
N GLY A 197 23.94 4.37 7.41
CA GLY A 197 24.80 3.34 6.84
C GLY A 197 24.77 1.99 7.55
N SER A 198 23.93 1.80 8.58
CA SER A 198 23.88 0.54 9.35
C SER A 198 23.21 -0.61 8.58
N GLY A 199 22.38 -0.30 7.59
CA GLY A 199 21.51 -1.26 6.90
C GLY A 199 20.27 -1.68 7.69
N TYR A 200 20.12 -1.25 8.94
CA TYR A 200 18.93 -1.45 9.76
C TYR A 200 17.86 -0.38 9.44
N GLY A 201 16.61 -0.77 9.55
CA GLY A 201 15.47 0.09 9.20
C GLY A 201 15.24 0.24 7.71
N ILE A 202 15.96 -0.51 6.88
CA ILE A 202 15.73 -0.58 5.44
C ILE A 202 15.01 -1.89 5.14
N CYS A 203 13.80 -1.81 4.61
CA CYS A 203 13.06 -3.01 4.28
C CYS A 203 13.63 -3.71 3.03
N ALA A 204 13.38 -5.01 2.94
CA ALA A 204 13.76 -5.78 1.77
C ALA A 204 12.97 -5.32 0.53
N SER A 205 13.52 -5.58 -0.67
CA SER A 205 12.87 -5.23 -1.93
C SER A 205 11.51 -5.92 -2.06
N CYS A 206 10.56 -5.21 -2.66
CA CYS A 206 9.28 -5.76 -3.03
C CYS A 206 9.43 -6.90 -4.05
N ARG A 207 8.64 -7.95 -3.90
CA ARG A 207 8.62 -9.11 -4.79
C ARG A 207 7.48 -9.01 -5.78
N LEU A 208 7.72 -9.45 -7.00
CA LEU A 208 6.64 -9.66 -7.96
C LEU A 208 5.74 -10.83 -7.50
N GLY A 209 4.45 -10.69 -7.71
CA GLY A 209 3.43 -11.67 -7.33
C GLY A 209 2.68 -11.28 -6.06
N ALA A 210 1.51 -11.91 -5.85
CA ALA A 210 0.66 -11.71 -4.70
C ALA A 210 0.79 -12.85 -3.68
N LEU A 211 0.23 -12.67 -2.47
CA LEU A 211 0.13 -13.68 -1.41
C LEU A 211 1.47 -14.36 -1.06
N GLY A 212 2.56 -13.60 -1.09
CA GLY A 212 3.87 -14.10 -0.73
C GLY A 212 4.50 -15.03 -1.76
N ALA A 213 4.00 -15.05 -3.00
CA ALA A 213 4.64 -15.78 -4.08
C ALA A 213 6.10 -15.35 -4.19
N GLU A 214 7.02 -16.26 -3.93
CA GLU A 214 8.43 -16.03 -4.23
C GLU A 214 8.57 -16.06 -5.74
N ALA A 215 9.08 -14.96 -6.33
CA ALA A 215 9.52 -15.01 -7.70
C ALA A 215 10.60 -16.10 -7.78
N SER A 216 10.27 -17.22 -8.39
CA SER A 216 11.24 -18.26 -8.70
C SER A 216 12.38 -17.60 -9.44
N ARG A 217 13.55 -17.49 -8.82
CA ARG A 217 14.78 -17.12 -9.52
C ARG A 217 15.06 -18.28 -10.48
N ARG A 218 14.68 -18.09 -11.72
CA ARG A 218 15.20 -18.90 -12.83
C ARG A 218 16.45 -18.23 -13.40
#